data_7ea5aeaf85462d341d56dfcb94ddf4e3
#
_entry.id   7ea5aeaf85462d341d56dfcb94ddf4e3
#
_cell.length_a   1.000
_cell.length_b   1.000
_cell.length_c   1.000
_cell.angle_alpha   90.00
_cell.angle_beta   90.00
_cell.angle_gamma   90.00
#
_symmetry.space_group_name_H-M   'P 1'
#
loop_
_entity.id
_entity.type
_entity.pdbx_description
1 polymer ?
#
loop_
_entity_poly.entity_id
_entity_poly.type
_entity_poly.pdbx_seq_one_letter_code
_entity_poly.pdbx_strand_id
1 'polypeptide(L)'
;MFGPGLAPPMPLKHAAKMNSVNTMPRQPTHLTKPNAEKSPQRDPTASGQRDAAVNRIASHNYFLLEKFEAGVALTGTEVKSIRGGRANLKDSYGLVKDGELWLLNCHISPYEHGSYSNHAALRTRKLLMRREEIRKLIGKTQQKGLTLIPTRMYFKNGRVKVELALAKGKQLWDKRETERRRTADKEAREAISRGRRRT
;
A
#
# COMPACT_ATOMS: atom_id res chain seq x y z
N MET A 1 -3.46 65.67 -18.10
CA MET A 1 -3.65 66.72 -17.08
C MET A 1 -3.56 66.10 -15.72
N PHE A 2 -2.54 66.56 -14.99
CA PHE A 2 -2.38 66.69 -13.53
C PHE A 2 -2.76 65.49 -12.64
N GLY A 3 -1.95 65.01 -11.75
CA GLY A 3 -0.72 65.48 -11.11
C GLY A 3 -0.71 64.88 -9.69
N PRO A 4 0.43 64.70 -9.03
CA PRO A 4 0.59 63.84 -7.85
C PRO A 4 0.49 64.62 -6.53
N GLY A 5 0.31 63.91 -5.41
CA GLY A 5 0.39 64.50 -4.07
C GLY A 5 0.78 63.42 -3.09
N LEU A 6 2.00 63.32 -2.78
CA LEU A 6 2.82 63.78 -1.63
C LEU A 6 2.24 63.40 -0.25
N ALA A 7 3.02 62.57 0.45
CA ALA A 7 3.01 62.41 1.89
C ALA A 7 3.66 63.62 2.58
N PRO A 8 3.37 63.92 3.81
CA PRO A 8 4.40 64.12 4.81
C PRO A 8 3.97 63.75 6.26
N PRO A 9 4.76 64.13 7.29
CA PRO A 9 5.80 63.30 7.92
C PRO A 9 5.50 63.07 9.41
N MET A 10 6.34 62.23 10.02
CA MET A 10 6.43 62.08 11.49
C MET A 10 6.83 63.32 12.23
N PRO A 11 6.54 63.36 13.55
CA PRO A 11 7.56 63.85 14.48
C PRO A 11 7.83 62.94 15.65
N LEU A 12 9.08 63.04 16.04
CA LEU A 12 9.78 62.45 17.17
C LEU A 12 9.45 63.14 18.51
N LYS A 13 9.94 62.47 19.59
CA LYS A 13 10.34 62.96 20.96
C LYS A 13 9.27 62.77 22.03
N HIS A 14 9.55 62.28 23.22
CA HIS A 14 10.66 62.39 24.17
C HIS A 14 10.40 61.36 25.30
N ALA A 15 11.36 60.58 25.67
CA ALA A 15 12.22 60.59 26.85
C ALA A 15 11.58 60.41 28.25
N ALA A 16 12.07 59.36 28.89
CA ALA A 16 12.51 59.21 30.27
C ALA A 16 11.50 59.21 31.45
N LYS A 17 11.47 58.15 32.20
CA LYS A 17 12.01 58.03 33.60
C LYS A 17 11.51 56.76 34.27
N MET A 18 12.39 55.85 34.61
CA MET A 18 12.86 55.44 35.94
C MET A 18 11.86 54.79 36.91
N ASN A 19 12.23 53.57 37.28
CA ASN A 19 12.14 52.89 38.55
C ASN A 19 10.80 52.51 39.13
N SER A 20 10.56 51.19 39.17
CA SER A 20 10.23 50.56 40.45
C SER A 20 10.46 49.06 40.37
N VAL A 21 11.40 48.59 41.19
CA VAL A 21 11.62 47.17 41.49
C VAL A 21 10.39 46.61 42.17
N ASN A 22 9.72 45.67 41.53
CA ASN A 22 8.72 44.88 42.23
C ASN A 22 9.15 43.41 42.16
N THR A 23 9.72 42.95 43.25
CA THR A 23 10.14 41.59 43.54
C THR A 23 8.87 40.75 43.73
N MET A 24 8.53 39.96 42.72
CA MET A 24 7.52 38.90 42.86
C MET A 24 8.18 37.55 43.12
N PRO A 25 7.61 36.70 44.00
CA PRO A 25 8.22 35.43 44.38
C PRO A 25 8.16 34.45 43.19
N ARG A 26 9.26 33.75 42.95
CA ARG A 26 9.37 32.68 42.01
C ARG A 26 8.44 31.54 42.38
N GLN A 27 7.45 31.25 41.52
CA GLN A 27 6.70 30.01 41.58
C GLN A 27 7.56 28.84 41.08
N PRO A 28 7.45 27.64 41.65
CA PRO A 28 8.22 26.50 41.23
C PRO A 28 7.78 26.08 39.81
N THR A 29 8.70 26.10 38.87
CA THR A 29 8.53 25.58 37.54
C THR A 29 8.25 24.09 37.62
N HIS A 30 7.01 23.70 37.34
CA HIS A 30 6.60 22.33 37.10
C HIS A 30 7.43 21.78 35.92
N LEU A 31 8.37 20.90 36.24
CA LEU A 31 9.12 20.14 35.26
C LEU A 31 8.15 19.26 34.47
N THR A 32 7.67 19.79 33.35
CA THR A 32 7.01 18.99 32.32
C THR A 32 8.08 18.03 31.78
N LYS A 33 7.94 16.75 32.12
CA LYS A 33 8.76 15.68 31.54
C LYS A 33 8.62 15.77 30.02
N PRO A 34 9.74 15.78 29.25
CA PRO A 34 9.64 15.74 27.81
C PRO A 34 8.88 14.46 27.42
N ASN A 35 7.81 14.68 26.66
CA ASN A 35 7.04 13.62 26.03
C ASN A 35 8.02 12.74 25.27
N ALA A 36 8.17 11.50 25.70
CA ALA A 36 9.04 10.54 25.02
C ALA A 36 8.51 10.42 23.59
N GLU A 37 9.23 11.05 22.64
CA GLU A 37 9.03 10.83 21.23
C GLU A 37 9.08 9.32 21.00
N LYS A 38 7.92 8.75 20.62
CA LYS A 38 7.86 7.38 20.13
C LYS A 38 8.84 7.32 18.97
N SER A 39 9.99 6.69 19.20
CA SER A 39 10.94 6.34 18.16
C SER A 39 10.16 5.69 17.02
N PRO A 40 10.41 6.07 15.75
CA PRO A 40 9.74 5.46 14.62
C PRO A 40 9.99 3.97 14.69
N GLN A 41 8.93 3.18 14.86
CA GLN A 41 9.00 1.72 14.81
C GLN A 41 9.58 1.36 13.44
N ARG A 42 10.81 0.87 13.43
CA ARG A 42 11.44 0.32 12.24
C ARG A 42 10.62 -0.90 11.85
N ASP A 43 9.92 -0.79 10.70
CA ASP A 43 9.18 -1.91 10.12
C ASP A 43 10.13 -3.11 9.92
N PRO A 44 9.74 -4.33 10.34
CA PRO A 44 10.64 -5.49 10.36
C PRO A 44 10.93 -6.09 8.97
N THR A 45 10.61 -5.42 7.88
CA THR A 45 10.91 -5.87 6.52
C THR A 45 12.21 -5.25 6.03
N ALA A 46 13.31 -5.93 6.32
CA ALA A 46 14.68 -5.56 5.88
C ALA A 46 14.88 -5.48 4.35
N SER A 47 13.83 -5.60 3.53
CA SER A 47 13.88 -5.51 2.07
C SER A 47 13.16 -4.29 1.48
N GLY A 48 12.69 -3.34 2.28
CA GLY A 48 11.96 -2.16 1.79
C GLY A 48 10.63 -2.48 1.06
N GLN A 49 10.13 -3.69 1.19
CA GLN A 49 8.84 -4.13 0.63
C GLN A 49 7.80 -4.25 1.73
N ARG A 50 6.67 -3.56 1.56
CA ARG A 50 5.52 -3.65 2.44
C ARG A 50 4.33 -4.17 1.65
N ASP A 51 3.82 -5.33 2.05
CA ASP A 51 2.61 -5.90 1.44
C ASP A 51 1.39 -5.03 1.77
N ALA A 52 0.65 -4.64 0.74
CA ALA A 52 -0.58 -3.88 0.85
C ALA A 52 -1.82 -4.77 0.73
N ALA A 53 -1.78 -5.80 -0.12
CA ALA A 53 -2.83 -6.78 -0.28
C ALA A 53 -2.25 -8.13 -0.73
N VAL A 54 -2.80 -9.22 -0.21
CA VAL A 54 -2.39 -10.60 -0.57
C VAL A 54 -3.61 -11.41 -0.97
N ASN A 55 -3.54 -12.06 -2.12
CA ASN A 55 -4.57 -12.98 -2.60
C ASN A 55 -4.32 -14.40 -2.07
N ARG A 56 -4.82 -14.68 -0.87
CA ARG A 56 -4.67 -16.00 -0.24
C ARG A 56 -5.43 -17.11 -0.96
N ILE A 57 -6.47 -16.77 -1.72
CA ILE A 57 -7.33 -17.72 -2.43
C ILE A 57 -6.67 -18.18 -3.73
N ALA A 58 -5.78 -17.39 -4.32
CA ALA A 58 -5.10 -17.73 -5.56
C ALA A 58 -4.42 -19.11 -5.50
N SER A 59 -3.65 -19.40 -4.46
CA SER A 59 -2.96 -20.69 -4.28
C SER A 59 -3.90 -21.86 -3.99
N HIS A 60 -5.11 -21.59 -3.50
CA HIS A 60 -6.13 -22.62 -3.29
C HIS A 60 -6.80 -23.00 -4.61
N ASN A 61 -7.16 -22.01 -5.43
CA ASN A 61 -7.95 -22.21 -6.64
C ASN A 61 -7.11 -22.53 -7.88
N TYR A 62 -5.83 -22.18 -7.89
CA TYR A 62 -4.98 -22.26 -9.05
C TYR A 62 -3.62 -22.92 -8.74
N PHE A 63 -3.06 -23.61 -9.72
CA PHE A 63 -1.65 -23.96 -9.76
C PHE A 63 -0.88 -22.73 -10.29
N LEU A 64 -0.02 -22.16 -9.46
CA LEU A 64 0.80 -21.00 -9.80
C LEU A 64 2.08 -21.49 -10.47
N LEU A 65 2.27 -21.21 -11.76
CA LEU A 65 3.38 -21.73 -12.57
C LEU A 65 4.58 -20.78 -12.54
N GLU A 66 4.41 -19.57 -13.01
CA GLU A 66 5.48 -18.58 -13.16
C GLU A 66 5.01 -17.22 -12.61
N LYS A 67 5.92 -16.48 -11.99
CA LYS A 67 5.62 -15.17 -11.37
C LYS A 67 6.29 -14.04 -12.13
N PHE A 68 5.60 -12.92 -12.24
CA PHE A 68 6.03 -11.70 -12.90
C PHE A 68 5.75 -10.49 -12.00
N GLU A 69 6.67 -9.52 -12.00
CA GLU A 69 6.49 -8.24 -11.30
C GLU A 69 6.02 -7.17 -12.29
N ALA A 70 4.90 -6.52 -12.03
CA ALA A 70 4.39 -5.41 -12.82
C ALA A 70 4.22 -4.15 -11.97
N GLY A 71 4.42 -2.97 -12.56
CA GLY A 71 3.94 -1.71 -12.00
C GLY A 71 2.44 -1.56 -12.24
N VAL A 72 1.79 -0.62 -11.55
CA VAL A 72 0.35 -0.31 -11.74
C VAL A 72 0.17 1.18 -11.96
N ALA A 73 -0.60 1.54 -12.97
CA ALA A 73 -1.05 2.93 -13.17
C ALA A 73 -2.22 3.24 -12.24
N LEU A 74 -1.94 4.02 -11.20
CA LEU A 74 -2.89 4.39 -10.15
C LEU A 74 -3.07 5.91 -10.07
N THR A 75 -4.21 6.33 -9.54
CA THR A 75 -4.46 7.71 -9.17
C THR A 75 -4.01 8.00 -7.74
N GLY A 76 -3.88 9.27 -7.37
CA GLY A 76 -3.40 9.66 -6.04
C GLY A 76 -4.29 9.15 -4.90
N THR A 77 -5.61 9.15 -5.09
CA THR A 77 -6.60 8.65 -4.11
C THR A 77 -6.49 7.14 -3.95
N GLU A 78 -6.29 6.39 -5.04
CA GLU A 78 -6.07 4.94 -4.98
C GLU A 78 -4.79 4.58 -4.21
N VAL A 79 -3.69 5.29 -4.45
CA VAL A 79 -2.42 5.07 -3.71
C VAL A 79 -2.60 5.30 -2.22
N LYS A 80 -3.36 6.33 -1.82
CA LYS A 80 -3.68 6.60 -0.41
C LYS A 80 -4.50 5.46 0.21
N SER A 81 -5.52 4.96 -0.50
CA SER A 81 -6.32 3.80 -0.07
C SER A 81 -5.48 2.53 0.07
N ILE A 82 -4.60 2.25 -0.89
CA ILE A 82 -3.70 1.09 -0.83
C ILE A 82 -2.75 1.19 0.37
N ARG A 83 -2.23 2.38 0.69
CA ARG A 83 -1.41 2.59 1.91
C ARG A 83 -2.19 2.29 3.18
N GLY A 84 -3.49 2.56 3.19
CA GLY A 84 -4.42 2.19 4.27
C GLY A 84 -4.82 0.71 4.28
N GLY A 85 -4.25 -0.14 3.41
CA GLY A 85 -4.59 -1.56 3.33
C GLY A 85 -5.97 -1.84 2.73
N ARG A 86 -6.58 -0.89 2.03
CA ARG A 86 -7.95 -0.98 1.50
C ARG A 86 -7.98 -1.47 0.05
N ALA A 87 -7.14 -2.43 -0.29
CA ALA A 87 -7.13 -3.10 -1.58
C ALA A 87 -7.47 -4.58 -1.42
N ASN A 88 -8.27 -5.13 -2.35
CA ASN A 88 -8.63 -6.54 -2.38
C ASN A 88 -8.36 -7.10 -3.77
N LEU A 89 -7.59 -8.18 -3.82
CA LEU A 89 -7.20 -8.89 -5.03
C LEU A 89 -8.05 -10.14 -5.28
N LYS A 90 -9.05 -10.41 -4.44
CA LYS A 90 -9.96 -11.53 -4.64
C LYS A 90 -10.71 -11.33 -5.96
N ASP A 91 -10.84 -12.38 -6.74
CA ASP A 91 -11.53 -12.39 -8.03
C ASP A 91 -10.94 -11.48 -9.11
N SER A 92 -9.77 -10.87 -8.85
CA SER A 92 -9.04 -10.07 -9.83
C SER A 92 -8.19 -10.94 -10.74
N TYR A 93 -8.01 -10.50 -11.98
CA TYR A 93 -7.21 -11.20 -12.99
C TYR A 93 -6.51 -10.21 -13.93
N GLY A 94 -5.43 -10.69 -14.55
CA GLY A 94 -4.72 -9.96 -15.60
C GLY A 94 -5.24 -10.34 -16.98
N LEU A 95 -5.44 -9.35 -17.84
CA LEU A 95 -5.80 -9.54 -19.23
C LEU A 95 -4.78 -8.85 -20.14
N VAL A 96 -4.29 -9.57 -21.14
CA VAL A 96 -3.48 -8.98 -22.21
C VAL A 96 -4.40 -8.64 -23.37
N LYS A 97 -4.48 -7.35 -23.71
CA LYS A 97 -5.28 -6.82 -24.81
C LYS A 97 -4.45 -5.78 -25.57
N ASP A 98 -4.45 -5.84 -26.88
CA ASP A 98 -3.77 -4.88 -27.78
C ASP A 98 -2.29 -4.66 -27.45
N GLY A 99 -1.60 -5.72 -27.02
CA GLY A 99 -0.19 -5.64 -26.62
C GLY A 99 0.06 -4.94 -25.28
N GLU A 100 -0.99 -4.68 -24.51
CA GLU A 100 -0.96 -4.08 -23.19
C GLU A 100 -1.52 -5.05 -22.14
N LEU A 101 -1.09 -4.85 -20.90
CA LEU A 101 -1.51 -5.68 -19.78
C LEU A 101 -2.43 -4.87 -18.86
N TRP A 102 -3.57 -5.44 -18.52
CA TRP A 102 -4.62 -4.81 -17.73
C TRP A 102 -4.96 -5.65 -16.49
N LEU A 103 -5.23 -4.98 -15.38
CA LEU A 103 -5.74 -5.58 -14.15
C LEU A 103 -7.24 -5.27 -14.05
N LEU A 104 -8.04 -6.33 -14.04
CA LEU A 104 -9.49 -6.28 -13.94
C LEU A 104 -9.97 -6.78 -12.57
N ASN A 105 -11.15 -6.33 -12.16
CA ASN A 105 -11.83 -6.73 -10.92
C ASN A 105 -10.99 -6.55 -9.63
N CYS A 106 -9.93 -5.74 -9.66
CA CYS A 106 -9.21 -5.38 -8.45
C CYS A 106 -9.98 -4.29 -7.70
N HIS A 107 -10.52 -4.62 -6.54
CA HIS A 107 -11.26 -3.68 -5.71
C HIS A 107 -10.29 -2.82 -4.89
N ILE A 108 -10.37 -1.50 -5.07
CA ILE A 108 -9.69 -0.51 -4.22
C ILE A 108 -10.77 0.43 -3.68
N SER A 109 -10.96 0.41 -2.36
CA SER A 109 -11.99 1.23 -1.72
C SER A 109 -11.72 2.73 -1.95
N PRO A 110 -12.76 3.56 -2.07
CA PRO A 110 -12.60 5.00 -2.12
C PRO A 110 -11.81 5.52 -0.92
N TYR A 111 -11.05 6.58 -1.13
CA TYR A 111 -10.33 7.25 -0.05
C TYR A 111 -11.30 8.16 0.72
N GLU A 112 -11.41 8.00 2.04
CA GLU A 112 -12.41 8.70 2.88
C GLU A 112 -12.38 10.21 2.72
N HIS A 113 -11.17 10.78 2.59
CA HIS A 113 -10.99 12.23 2.41
C HIS A 113 -10.87 12.63 0.93
N GLY A 114 -11.26 11.75 -0.01
CA GLY A 114 -11.12 11.99 -1.46
C GLY A 114 -12.31 12.72 -2.08
N SER A 115 -13.46 12.80 -1.37
CA SER A 115 -14.69 13.42 -1.86
C SER A 115 -15.00 13.04 -3.31
N TYR A 116 -15.34 14.00 -4.16
CA TYR A 116 -15.63 13.82 -5.60
C TYR A 116 -14.39 13.43 -6.45
N SER A 117 -13.18 13.50 -5.91
CA SER A 117 -11.95 13.07 -6.61
C SER A 117 -11.72 11.55 -6.57
N ASN A 118 -12.62 10.78 -5.97
CA ASN A 118 -12.54 9.33 -5.93
C ASN A 118 -12.91 8.70 -7.27
N HIS A 119 -12.31 7.56 -7.54
CA HIS A 119 -12.54 6.76 -8.75
C HIS A 119 -13.40 5.55 -8.44
N ALA A 120 -14.01 4.96 -9.47
CA ALA A 120 -14.75 3.71 -9.33
C ALA A 120 -13.85 2.60 -8.73
N ALA A 121 -14.34 1.93 -7.69
CA ALA A 121 -13.57 0.95 -6.93
C ALA A 121 -13.04 -0.21 -7.79
N LEU A 122 -13.83 -0.66 -8.78
CA LEU A 122 -13.52 -1.78 -9.69
C LEU A 122 -12.98 -1.34 -11.05
N ARG A 123 -12.54 -0.10 -11.20
CA ARG A 123 -12.00 0.40 -12.46
C ARG A 123 -10.87 -0.50 -12.99
N THR A 124 -10.82 -0.67 -14.30
CA THR A 124 -9.69 -1.34 -14.98
C THR A 124 -8.42 -0.52 -14.87
N ARG A 125 -7.29 -1.16 -14.53
CA ARG A 125 -6.00 -0.51 -14.30
C ARG A 125 -4.95 -1.07 -15.23
N LYS A 126 -4.19 -0.20 -15.88
CA LYS A 126 -3.08 -0.60 -16.73
C LYS A 126 -1.93 -1.11 -15.88
N LEU A 127 -1.37 -2.25 -16.26
CA LEU A 127 -0.17 -2.81 -15.66
C LEU A 127 1.04 -2.44 -16.52
N LEU A 128 2.12 -2.05 -15.86
CA LEU A 128 3.33 -1.56 -16.49
C LEU A 128 4.41 -2.64 -16.42
N MET A 129 4.79 -3.15 -17.57
CA MET A 129 5.77 -4.22 -17.75
C MET A 129 6.61 -3.97 -19.01
N ARG A 130 7.76 -4.59 -19.12
CA ARG A 130 8.59 -4.50 -20.34
C ARG A 130 7.90 -5.16 -21.52
N ARG A 131 8.05 -4.60 -22.71
CA ARG A 131 7.42 -5.13 -23.92
C ARG A 131 7.77 -6.60 -24.20
N GLU A 132 9.01 -6.99 -23.94
CA GLU A 132 9.47 -8.37 -24.11
C GLU A 132 8.75 -9.36 -23.17
N GLU A 133 8.53 -8.94 -21.93
CA GLU A 133 7.78 -9.74 -20.93
C GLU A 133 6.32 -9.87 -21.35
N ILE A 134 5.70 -8.78 -21.83
CA ILE A 134 4.31 -8.82 -22.34
C ILE A 134 4.21 -9.76 -23.53
N ARG A 135 5.16 -9.74 -24.49
CA ARG A 135 5.18 -10.68 -25.62
C ARG A 135 5.26 -12.14 -25.17
N LYS A 136 6.10 -12.44 -24.18
CA LYS A 136 6.18 -13.79 -23.58
C LYS A 136 4.85 -14.20 -22.93
N LEU A 137 4.18 -13.26 -22.24
CA LEU A 137 2.88 -13.51 -21.64
C LEU A 137 1.79 -13.76 -22.69
N ILE A 138 1.77 -13.03 -23.79
CA ILE A 138 0.82 -13.24 -24.89
C ILE A 138 0.90 -14.70 -25.36
N GLY A 139 2.10 -15.18 -25.70
CA GLY A 139 2.28 -16.56 -26.16
C GLY A 139 1.84 -17.62 -25.13
N LYS A 140 2.06 -17.35 -23.84
CA LYS A 140 1.67 -18.27 -22.76
C LYS A 140 0.17 -18.23 -22.45
N THR A 141 -0.46 -17.05 -22.46
CA THR A 141 -1.89 -16.89 -22.16
C THR A 141 -2.80 -17.37 -23.29
N GLN A 142 -2.27 -17.47 -24.53
CA GLN A 142 -2.99 -18.10 -25.64
C GLN A 142 -3.16 -19.62 -25.47
N GLN A 143 -2.36 -20.25 -24.63
CA GLN A 143 -2.53 -21.67 -24.32
C GLN A 143 -3.80 -21.89 -23.49
N LYS A 144 -4.59 -22.87 -23.90
CA LYS A 144 -5.88 -23.17 -23.23
C LYS A 144 -5.71 -23.46 -21.73
N GLY A 145 -6.54 -22.84 -20.92
CA GLY A 145 -6.61 -23.07 -19.48
C GLY A 145 -5.59 -22.28 -18.65
N LEU A 146 -4.80 -21.38 -19.25
CA LEU A 146 -3.91 -20.50 -18.50
C LEU A 146 -4.51 -19.09 -18.37
N THR A 147 -4.32 -18.50 -17.20
CA THR A 147 -4.78 -17.15 -16.86
C THR A 147 -3.73 -16.42 -16.02
N LEU A 148 -3.82 -15.11 -15.94
CA LEU A 148 -2.95 -14.30 -15.07
C LEU A 148 -3.71 -13.90 -13.80
N ILE A 149 -3.19 -14.31 -12.65
CA ILE A 149 -3.79 -14.02 -11.34
C ILE A 149 -2.84 -13.19 -10.51
N PRO A 150 -3.25 -12.04 -9.98
CA PRO A 150 -2.42 -11.30 -9.02
C PRO A 150 -2.37 -12.05 -7.69
N THR A 151 -1.16 -12.27 -7.19
CA THR A 151 -0.90 -12.97 -5.93
C THR A 151 -0.75 -12.01 -4.77
N ARG A 152 -0.06 -10.89 -5.00
CA ARG A 152 0.12 -9.83 -4.00
C ARG A 152 0.33 -8.47 -4.64
N MET A 153 -0.02 -7.44 -3.89
CA MET A 153 0.27 -6.04 -4.18
C MET A 153 1.12 -5.48 -3.03
N TYR A 154 2.18 -4.77 -3.34
CA TYR A 154 3.14 -4.29 -2.33
C TYR A 154 3.80 -2.98 -2.75
N PHE A 155 4.37 -2.28 -1.77
CA PHE A 155 5.20 -1.11 -2.01
C PHE A 155 6.67 -1.52 -2.13
N LYS A 156 7.33 -1.03 -3.18
CA LYS A 156 8.77 -1.19 -3.43
C LYS A 156 9.33 0.16 -3.90
N ASN A 157 10.28 0.72 -3.16
CA ASN A 157 10.86 2.03 -3.45
C ASN A 157 9.79 3.13 -3.66
N GLY A 158 8.78 3.18 -2.78
CA GLY A 158 7.69 4.17 -2.84
C GLY A 158 6.66 3.94 -3.95
N ARG A 159 6.84 2.95 -4.82
CA ARG A 159 5.94 2.62 -5.94
C ARG A 159 5.13 1.36 -5.64
N VAL A 160 3.87 1.35 -6.09
CA VAL A 160 3.02 0.15 -6.00
C VAL A 160 3.41 -0.83 -7.10
N LYS A 161 3.65 -2.07 -6.70
CA LYS A 161 3.93 -3.21 -7.57
C LYS A 161 2.89 -4.30 -7.35
N VAL A 162 2.63 -5.08 -8.38
CA VAL A 162 1.78 -6.27 -8.34
C VAL A 162 2.59 -7.46 -8.80
N GLU A 163 2.59 -8.52 -8.02
CA GLU A 163 3.08 -9.82 -8.42
C GLU A 163 1.94 -10.58 -9.12
N LEU A 164 2.12 -10.87 -10.39
CA LEU A 164 1.23 -11.69 -11.20
C LEU A 164 1.77 -13.10 -11.30
N ALA A 165 0.90 -14.09 -11.24
CA ALA A 165 1.26 -15.45 -11.53
C ALA A 165 0.51 -15.94 -12.78
N LEU A 166 1.23 -16.61 -13.69
CA LEU A 166 0.64 -17.45 -14.70
C LEU A 166 0.04 -18.67 -13.99
N ALA A 167 -1.23 -18.92 -14.14
CA ALA A 167 -1.98 -19.84 -13.31
C ALA A 167 -2.87 -20.77 -14.15
N LYS A 168 -2.96 -22.02 -13.71
CA LYS A 168 -3.89 -23.03 -14.25
C LYS A 168 -4.95 -23.33 -13.20
N GLY A 169 -6.23 -23.30 -13.57
CA GLY A 169 -7.34 -23.63 -12.67
C GLY A 169 -7.24 -25.06 -12.13
N LYS A 170 -7.43 -25.22 -10.82
CA LYS A 170 -7.50 -26.54 -10.16
C LYS A 170 -8.86 -27.16 -10.34
N GLN A 171 -8.90 -28.44 -10.57
CA GLN A 171 -10.12 -29.26 -10.56
C GLN A 171 -10.63 -29.42 -9.11
N LEU A 172 -11.88 -29.84 -8.94
CA LEU A 172 -12.47 -30.02 -7.61
C LEU A 172 -11.70 -31.04 -6.75
N TRP A 173 -11.21 -32.11 -7.35
CA TRP A 173 -10.42 -33.13 -6.65
C TRP A 173 -9.05 -32.59 -6.21
N ASP A 174 -8.37 -31.79 -7.04
CA ASP A 174 -7.10 -31.12 -6.69
C ASP A 174 -7.27 -30.18 -5.49
N LYS A 175 -8.40 -29.46 -5.41
CA LYS A 175 -8.71 -28.58 -4.29
C LYS A 175 -8.85 -29.35 -3.00
N ARG A 176 -9.59 -30.48 -3.02
CA ARG A 176 -9.77 -31.37 -1.86
C ARG A 176 -8.44 -31.95 -1.38
N GLU A 177 -7.58 -32.37 -2.31
CA GLU A 177 -6.25 -32.86 -1.96
C GLU A 177 -5.40 -31.77 -1.33
N THR A 178 -5.42 -30.55 -1.88
CA THR A 178 -4.71 -29.38 -1.31
C THR A 178 -5.18 -29.09 0.11
N GLU A 179 -6.47 -29.18 0.39
CA GLU A 179 -7.04 -28.96 1.73
C GLU A 179 -6.60 -30.07 2.71
N ARG A 180 -6.70 -31.34 2.32
CA ARG A 180 -6.23 -32.48 3.14
C ARG A 180 -4.75 -32.31 3.53
N ARG A 181 -3.91 -31.95 2.56
CA ARG A 181 -2.48 -31.72 2.78
C ARG A 181 -2.24 -30.56 3.77
N ARG A 182 -2.96 -29.44 3.62
CA ARG A 182 -2.85 -28.30 4.56
C ARG A 182 -3.30 -28.66 5.97
N THR A 183 -4.36 -29.44 6.11
CA THR A 183 -4.85 -29.89 7.42
C THR A 183 -3.82 -30.80 8.09
N ALA A 184 -3.29 -31.80 7.37
CA ALA A 184 -2.24 -32.68 7.87
C ALA A 184 -0.97 -31.90 8.30
N ASP A 185 -0.51 -30.94 7.48
CA ASP A 185 0.65 -30.09 7.80
C ASP A 185 0.40 -29.23 9.05
N LYS A 186 -0.83 -28.74 9.23
CA LYS A 186 -1.21 -27.97 10.42
C LYS A 186 -1.20 -28.83 11.66
N GLU A 187 -1.81 -30.01 11.60
CA GLU A 187 -1.85 -30.98 12.70
C GLU A 187 -0.43 -31.43 13.11
N ALA A 188 0.43 -31.72 12.13
CA ALA A 188 1.82 -32.05 12.37
C ALA A 188 2.58 -30.93 13.10
N ARG A 189 2.43 -29.67 12.65
CA ARG A 189 3.04 -28.49 13.30
C ARG A 189 2.52 -28.30 14.73
N GLU A 190 1.23 -28.47 14.96
CA GLU A 190 0.63 -28.37 16.28
C GLU A 190 1.13 -29.47 17.21
N ALA A 191 1.27 -30.71 16.73
CA ALA A 191 1.81 -31.82 17.49
C ALA A 191 3.27 -31.55 17.95
N ILE A 192 4.13 -31.04 17.01
CA ILE A 192 5.50 -30.65 17.33
C ILE A 192 5.54 -29.52 18.37
N SER A 193 4.67 -28.51 18.19
CA SER A 193 4.58 -27.38 19.12
C SER A 193 4.14 -27.79 20.53
N ARG A 194 3.21 -28.75 20.64
CA ARG A 194 2.79 -29.34 21.95
C ARG A 194 3.89 -30.15 22.61
N GLY A 195 4.66 -30.92 21.82
CA GLY A 195 5.82 -31.66 22.32
C GLY A 195 6.88 -30.75 22.95
N ARG A 196 7.22 -29.62 22.28
CA ARG A 196 8.18 -28.63 22.78
C ARG A 196 7.78 -27.91 24.06
N ARG A 197 6.49 -27.82 24.39
CA ARG A 197 5.98 -27.15 25.61
C ARG A 197 5.97 -28.11 26.83
N ARG A 198 6.19 -29.40 26.62
CA ARG A 198 6.18 -30.44 27.68
C ARG A 198 7.59 -30.84 28.16
N THR A 199 8.63 -30.36 27.48
CA THR A 199 10.04 -30.51 27.88
C THR A 199 10.54 -29.18 28.44
#